data_dd6beb9b672e2218b6f10cccb1c50b2f
#
_entry.id   dd6beb9b672e2218b6f10cccb1c50b2f
#
_cell.length_a   1.000
_cell.length_b   1.000
_cell.length_c   1.000
_cell.angle_alpha   90.00
_cell.angle_beta   90.00
_cell.angle_gamma   90.00
#
_symmetry.space_group_name_H-M   'P 1'
#
loop_
_entity.id
_entity.type
_entity.pdbx_description
1 polymer ?
#
loop_
_entity_poly.entity_id
_entity_poly.type
_entity_poly.pdbx_seq_one_letter_code
_entity_poly.pdbx_strand_id
1 'polypeptide(L)'
;FDENKIKNIPLKGYFMKKEYPRSDFRSVSDVDILFDRKQADSVKKVFSELGYTFLNEDDNQYHFEKKPMMNIEMHATLVHENEESYPLLVNQLDRSTKRDGYSYSYEMSHEDFYIYMLVHNSNHFRIGGMGARMVLDSYVFLKNHQSELDYDYLNVMLEKIGIAKYEKRVREIAFNWFSKPHAELKFD
;
A
#
# COMPACT_ATOMS: atom_id res chain seq x y z
N PHE A 1 -12.36 -10.56 -9.63
CA PHE A 1 -12.44 -11.07 -8.26
C PHE A 1 -13.89 -11.15 -7.76
N ASP A 2 -14.70 -10.14 -8.01
CA ASP A 2 -16.11 -10.13 -7.56
C ASP A 2 -16.90 -11.33 -8.05
N GLU A 3 -16.82 -11.65 -9.34
CA GLU A 3 -17.48 -12.80 -9.96
C GLU A 3 -17.08 -14.14 -9.32
N ASN A 4 -15.84 -14.24 -8.86
CA ASN A 4 -15.27 -15.40 -8.23
C ASN A 4 -15.31 -15.35 -6.69
N LYS A 5 -15.99 -14.35 -6.12
CA LYS A 5 -16.17 -14.15 -4.68
C LYS A 5 -14.84 -14.10 -3.90
N ILE A 6 -13.77 -13.57 -4.51
CA ILE A 6 -12.45 -13.46 -3.91
C ILE A 6 -12.35 -12.16 -3.12
N LYS A 7 -12.23 -12.28 -1.79
CA LYS A 7 -12.00 -11.13 -0.91
C LYS A 7 -10.64 -10.52 -1.19
N ASN A 8 -10.60 -9.21 -1.42
CA ASN A 8 -9.36 -8.52 -1.75
C ASN A 8 -9.34 -7.06 -1.29
N ILE A 9 -8.13 -6.55 -1.05
CA ILE A 9 -7.85 -5.13 -0.82
C ILE A 9 -6.74 -4.72 -1.79
N PRO A 10 -7.01 -3.84 -2.78
CA PRO A 10 -5.94 -3.23 -3.56
C PRO A 10 -5.03 -2.38 -2.66
N LEU A 11 -3.72 -2.56 -2.80
CA LEU A 11 -2.74 -1.95 -1.91
C LEU A 11 -2.08 -0.71 -2.54
N LYS A 12 -1.08 -0.21 -1.87
CA LYS A 12 -0.29 1.03 -2.06
C LYS A 12 -0.27 1.64 -3.48
N GLY A 13 0.32 0.98 -4.47
CA GLY A 13 0.50 1.57 -5.80
C GLY A 13 -0.83 1.91 -6.49
N TYR A 14 -1.77 0.99 -6.45
CA TYR A 14 -3.10 1.18 -7.02
C TYR A 14 -3.91 2.22 -6.24
N PHE A 15 -3.90 2.16 -4.90
CA PHE A 15 -4.59 3.13 -4.05
C PHE A 15 -4.01 4.52 -4.27
N MET A 16 -2.70 4.67 -4.17
CA MET A 16 -2.03 5.97 -4.32
C MET A 16 -2.24 6.64 -5.68
N LYS A 17 -2.44 5.87 -6.77
CA LYS A 17 -2.76 6.48 -8.08
C LYS A 17 -3.98 7.39 -8.06
N LYS A 18 -4.96 7.10 -7.21
CA LYS A 18 -6.19 7.89 -7.09
C LYS A 18 -5.97 9.18 -6.31
N GLU A 19 -4.98 9.19 -5.45
CA GLU A 19 -4.65 10.33 -4.59
C GLU A 19 -3.93 11.45 -5.35
N TYR A 20 -3.26 11.12 -6.46
CA TYR A 20 -2.59 12.10 -7.30
C TYR A 20 -3.58 12.90 -8.17
N PRO A 21 -3.27 14.18 -8.49
CA PRO A 21 -4.13 15.02 -9.35
C PRO A 21 -4.45 14.38 -10.71
N ARG A 22 -3.55 13.51 -11.18
CA ARG A 22 -3.72 12.69 -12.38
C ARG A 22 -3.10 11.33 -12.12
N SER A 23 -3.80 10.27 -12.50
CA SER A 23 -3.35 8.89 -12.23
C SER A 23 -2.04 8.50 -12.96
N ASP A 24 -1.68 9.20 -14.04
CA ASP A 24 -0.43 8.99 -14.79
C ASP A 24 0.80 9.64 -14.11
N PHE A 25 0.59 10.51 -13.11
CA PHE A 25 1.70 11.05 -12.29
C PHE A 25 2.29 10.02 -11.33
N ARG A 26 1.59 8.92 -11.11
CA ARG A 26 2.06 7.82 -10.27
C ARG A 26 2.20 6.54 -11.09
N SER A 27 3.44 6.27 -11.57
CA SER A 27 3.75 4.99 -12.20
C SER A 27 3.64 3.83 -11.21
N VAL A 28 3.18 2.68 -11.69
CA VAL A 28 3.08 1.42 -10.95
C VAL A 28 3.82 0.37 -11.76
N SER A 29 4.81 -0.29 -11.14
CA SER A 29 5.58 -1.38 -11.74
C SER A 29 4.90 -2.74 -11.53
N ASP A 30 4.24 -2.87 -10.40
CA ASP A 30 3.58 -4.05 -9.88
C ASP A 30 2.25 -3.65 -9.23
N VAL A 31 1.30 -4.54 -9.24
CA VAL A 31 0.01 -4.35 -8.60
C VAL A 31 -0.04 -5.24 -7.36
N ASP A 32 0.00 -4.61 -6.20
CA ASP A 32 -0.09 -5.29 -4.91
C ASP A 32 -1.56 -5.43 -4.49
N ILE A 33 -1.96 -6.64 -4.07
CA ILE A 33 -3.33 -6.93 -3.63
C ILE A 33 -3.29 -7.86 -2.41
N LEU A 34 -3.86 -7.44 -1.29
CA LEU A 34 -4.12 -8.34 -0.16
C LEU A 34 -5.32 -9.24 -0.48
N PHE A 35 -5.24 -10.52 -0.12
CA PHE A 35 -6.32 -11.48 -0.33
C PHE A 35 -6.43 -12.48 0.82
N ASP A 36 -7.56 -13.20 0.93
CA ASP A 36 -7.69 -14.30 1.88
C ASP A 36 -6.90 -15.52 1.37
N ARG A 37 -5.85 -15.92 2.10
CA ARG A 37 -4.96 -17.05 1.75
C ARG A 37 -5.74 -18.34 1.51
N LYS A 38 -6.89 -18.53 2.16
CA LYS A 38 -7.77 -19.69 1.93
C LYS A 38 -8.31 -19.76 0.50
N GLN A 39 -8.24 -18.66 -0.24
CA GLN A 39 -8.72 -18.56 -1.62
C GLN A 39 -7.58 -18.64 -2.66
N ALA A 40 -6.37 -19.10 -2.27
CA ALA A 40 -5.18 -19.14 -3.13
C ALA A 40 -5.42 -19.91 -4.44
N ASP A 41 -6.08 -21.07 -4.38
CA ASP A 41 -6.37 -21.86 -5.58
C ASP A 41 -7.33 -21.14 -6.52
N SER A 42 -8.33 -20.43 -5.97
CA SER A 42 -9.26 -19.61 -6.76
C SER A 42 -8.54 -18.45 -7.43
N VAL A 43 -7.60 -17.81 -6.72
CA VAL A 43 -6.74 -16.72 -7.25
C VAL A 43 -5.89 -17.26 -8.39
N LYS A 44 -5.17 -18.38 -8.21
CA LYS A 44 -4.34 -19.00 -9.25
C LYS A 44 -5.16 -19.34 -10.49
N LYS A 45 -6.37 -19.87 -10.32
CA LYS A 45 -7.29 -20.19 -11.42
C LYS A 45 -7.69 -18.94 -12.19
N VAL A 46 -8.16 -17.89 -11.49
CA VAL A 46 -8.59 -16.63 -12.12
C VAL A 46 -7.46 -15.98 -12.91
N PHE A 47 -6.25 -15.93 -12.35
CA PHE A 47 -5.12 -15.34 -13.07
C PHE A 47 -4.70 -16.19 -14.28
N SER A 48 -4.77 -17.51 -14.19
CA SER A 48 -4.54 -18.39 -15.34
C SER A 48 -5.54 -18.14 -16.47
N GLU A 49 -6.83 -18.02 -16.14
CA GLU A 49 -7.91 -17.71 -17.11
C GLU A 49 -7.70 -16.33 -17.76
N LEU A 50 -7.15 -15.37 -17.02
CA LEU A 50 -6.79 -14.04 -17.53
C LEU A 50 -5.47 -14.02 -18.31
N GLY A 51 -4.80 -15.15 -18.46
CA GLY A 51 -3.56 -15.29 -19.22
C GLY A 51 -2.30 -14.83 -18.47
N TYR A 52 -2.35 -14.84 -17.13
CA TYR A 52 -1.15 -14.66 -16.29
C TYR A 52 -0.46 -15.98 -16.04
N THR A 53 0.85 -15.95 -15.95
CA THR A 53 1.69 -17.07 -15.51
C THR A 53 1.96 -16.92 -14.02
N PHE A 54 1.67 -17.97 -13.24
CA PHE A 54 2.12 -18.06 -11.86
C PHE A 54 3.62 -18.36 -11.85
N LEU A 55 4.42 -17.52 -11.17
CA LEU A 55 5.87 -17.64 -11.12
C LEU A 55 6.32 -18.46 -9.91
N ASN A 56 5.97 -17.99 -8.73
CA ASN A 56 6.35 -18.59 -7.46
C ASN A 56 5.46 -18.10 -6.31
N GLU A 57 5.56 -18.81 -5.20
CA GLU A 57 5.03 -18.44 -3.90
C GLU A 57 6.21 -18.34 -2.93
N ASP A 58 6.28 -17.26 -2.18
CA ASP A 58 7.12 -17.16 -1.00
C ASP A 58 6.25 -17.05 0.26
N ASP A 59 6.84 -16.76 1.42
CA ASP A 59 6.16 -16.83 2.72
C ASP A 59 4.80 -16.12 2.77
N ASN A 60 4.68 -14.98 2.09
CA ASN A 60 3.51 -14.11 2.17
C ASN A 60 2.90 -13.75 0.82
N GLN A 61 3.57 -14.04 -0.29
CA GLN A 61 3.25 -13.47 -1.59
C GLN A 61 3.17 -14.53 -2.67
N TYR A 62 2.27 -14.31 -3.61
CA TYR A 62 2.08 -15.10 -4.82
C TYR A 62 2.35 -14.20 -6.01
N HIS A 63 3.35 -14.53 -6.82
CA HIS A 63 3.80 -13.71 -7.93
C HIS A 63 3.22 -14.19 -9.24
N PHE A 64 2.63 -13.26 -9.99
CA PHE A 64 2.04 -13.51 -11.31
C PHE A 64 2.60 -12.52 -12.32
N GLU A 65 2.89 -13.01 -13.52
CA GLU A 65 3.36 -12.20 -14.64
C GLU A 65 2.46 -12.38 -15.86
N LYS A 66 2.22 -11.28 -16.57
CA LYS A 66 1.64 -11.29 -17.92
C LYS A 66 2.44 -10.35 -18.80
N LYS A 67 3.06 -10.92 -19.84
CA LYS A 67 3.86 -10.12 -20.79
C LYS A 67 2.98 -9.12 -21.55
N PRO A 68 3.50 -7.94 -21.94
CA PRO A 68 4.93 -7.59 -21.88
C PRO A 68 5.40 -7.00 -20.53
N MET A 69 4.54 -6.51 -19.62
CA MET A 69 5.01 -5.78 -18.43
C MET A 69 3.98 -5.72 -17.28
N MET A 70 3.16 -6.74 -17.10
CA MET A 70 2.19 -6.72 -15.99
C MET A 70 2.59 -7.73 -14.92
N ASN A 71 3.02 -7.22 -13.77
CA ASN A 71 3.32 -8.01 -12.58
C ASN A 71 2.25 -7.78 -11.52
N ILE A 72 1.82 -8.85 -10.87
CA ILE A 72 0.87 -8.80 -9.78
C ILE A 72 1.45 -9.59 -8.60
N GLU A 73 1.41 -8.97 -7.43
CA GLU A 73 1.79 -9.56 -6.16
C GLU A 73 0.54 -9.69 -5.28
N MET A 74 0.12 -10.93 -5.08
CA MET A 74 -1.00 -11.25 -4.20
C MET A 74 -0.45 -11.53 -2.80
N HIS A 75 -0.73 -10.65 -1.86
CA HIS A 75 -0.26 -10.72 -0.49
C HIS A 75 -1.25 -11.52 0.36
N ALA A 76 -0.79 -12.58 1.02
CA ALA A 76 -1.58 -13.31 2.02
C ALA A 76 -1.60 -12.59 3.38
N THR A 77 -0.53 -11.83 3.67
CA THR A 77 -0.42 -10.91 4.82
C THR A 77 0.32 -9.65 4.39
N LEU A 78 0.07 -8.54 5.08
CA LEU A 78 0.72 -7.25 4.75
C LEU A 78 2.16 -7.16 5.22
N VAL A 79 2.52 -7.94 6.24
CA VAL A 79 3.83 -7.97 6.91
C VAL A 79 4.10 -9.39 7.39
N HIS A 80 5.37 -9.70 7.70
CA HIS A 80 5.73 -11.00 8.26
C HIS A 80 5.28 -11.15 9.71
N GLU A 81 5.02 -12.39 10.14
CA GLU A 81 4.50 -12.70 11.48
C GLU A 81 5.45 -12.30 12.62
N ASN A 82 6.75 -12.19 12.34
CA ASN A 82 7.77 -11.77 13.31
C ASN A 82 7.93 -10.25 13.41
N GLU A 83 7.19 -9.46 12.64
CA GLU A 83 7.23 -8.00 12.71
C GLU A 83 6.35 -7.46 13.86
N GLU A 84 6.81 -6.41 14.54
CA GLU A 84 6.05 -5.73 15.61
C GLU A 84 4.71 -5.19 15.12
N SER A 85 4.61 -4.88 13.84
CA SER A 85 3.39 -4.38 13.17
C SER A 85 2.36 -5.48 12.86
N TYR A 86 2.74 -6.76 12.90
CA TYR A 86 1.87 -7.87 12.50
C TYR A 86 0.52 -7.91 13.25
N PRO A 87 0.46 -7.81 14.59
CA PRO A 87 -0.82 -7.86 15.30
C PRO A 87 -1.80 -6.76 14.90
N LEU A 88 -1.30 -5.63 14.40
CA LEU A 88 -2.11 -4.52 13.92
C LEU A 88 -2.62 -4.74 12.50
N LEU A 89 -1.80 -5.36 11.65
CA LEU A 89 -2.04 -5.44 10.20
C LEU A 89 -2.57 -6.80 9.72
N VAL A 90 -2.58 -7.84 10.57
CA VAL A 90 -2.95 -9.21 10.17
C VAL A 90 -4.41 -9.38 9.76
N ASN A 91 -5.33 -8.65 10.40
CA ASN A 91 -6.78 -8.82 10.19
C ASN A 91 -7.41 -7.74 9.30
N GLN A 92 -6.66 -7.17 8.36
CA GLN A 92 -7.16 -6.04 7.56
C GLN A 92 -8.38 -6.40 6.69
N LEU A 93 -8.47 -7.62 6.15
CA LEU A 93 -9.66 -8.06 5.39
C LEU A 93 -10.96 -8.04 6.19
N ASP A 94 -10.90 -8.24 7.51
CA ASP A 94 -12.07 -8.25 8.39
C ASP A 94 -12.40 -6.85 8.95
N ARG A 95 -11.41 -5.97 9.02
CA ARG A 95 -11.55 -4.60 9.54
C ARG A 95 -11.88 -3.56 8.48
N SER A 96 -11.60 -3.90 7.22
CA SER A 96 -11.78 -3.01 6.07
C SER A 96 -13.25 -2.90 5.67
N THR A 97 -13.61 -1.77 5.07
CA THR A 97 -14.93 -1.51 4.54
C THR A 97 -15.05 -1.94 3.08
N LYS A 98 -16.26 -2.29 2.65
CA LYS A 98 -16.50 -2.61 1.23
C LYS A 98 -16.33 -1.37 0.38
N ARG A 99 -15.69 -1.52 -0.76
CA ARG A 99 -15.59 -0.48 -1.76
C ARG A 99 -16.92 -0.33 -2.51
N ASP A 100 -17.29 0.91 -2.81
CA ASP A 100 -18.50 1.20 -3.58
C ASP A 100 -18.52 0.47 -4.92
N GLY A 101 -19.65 -0.18 -5.21
CA GLY A 101 -19.85 -0.93 -6.46
C GLY A 101 -19.24 -2.34 -6.47
N TYR A 102 -18.61 -2.80 -5.36
CA TYR A 102 -18.01 -4.12 -5.26
C TYR A 102 -18.63 -4.95 -4.13
N SER A 103 -18.67 -6.26 -4.30
CA SER A 103 -19.15 -7.20 -3.29
C SER A 103 -18.04 -7.84 -2.47
N TYR A 104 -16.86 -7.99 -3.08
CA TYR A 104 -15.71 -8.71 -2.51
C TYR A 104 -14.40 -7.90 -2.54
N SER A 105 -14.43 -6.65 -2.96
CA SER A 105 -13.29 -5.73 -2.84
C SER A 105 -13.50 -4.77 -1.67
N TYR A 106 -12.45 -4.58 -0.90
CA TYR A 106 -12.47 -3.80 0.35
C TYR A 106 -11.41 -2.71 0.31
N GLU A 107 -11.51 -1.77 1.23
CA GLU A 107 -10.50 -0.71 1.45
C GLU A 107 -10.27 -0.50 2.94
N MET A 108 -9.03 -0.23 3.30
CA MET A 108 -8.63 0.10 4.66
C MET A 108 -9.17 1.48 5.05
N SER A 109 -9.29 1.74 6.36
CA SER A 109 -9.41 3.13 6.83
C SER A 109 -8.17 3.94 6.39
N HIS A 110 -8.28 5.26 6.35
CA HIS A 110 -7.16 6.12 6.00
C HIS A 110 -5.99 5.95 6.98
N GLU A 111 -6.28 5.76 8.26
CA GLU A 111 -5.28 5.52 9.30
C GLU A 111 -4.54 4.20 9.08
N ASP A 112 -5.28 3.10 8.89
CA ASP A 112 -4.67 1.77 8.69
C ASP A 112 -3.85 1.73 7.40
N PHE A 113 -4.32 2.37 6.33
CA PHE A 113 -3.56 2.50 5.09
C PHE A 113 -2.29 3.33 5.29
N TYR A 114 -2.37 4.46 6.02
CA TYR A 114 -1.19 5.28 6.31
C TYR A 114 -0.15 4.53 7.14
N ILE A 115 -0.59 3.80 8.18
CA ILE A 115 0.29 2.94 8.98
C ILE A 115 0.96 1.88 8.10
N TYR A 116 0.18 1.16 7.27
CA TYR A 116 0.71 0.16 6.36
C TYR A 116 1.76 0.75 5.41
N MET A 117 1.48 1.89 4.81
CA MET A 117 2.42 2.59 3.92
C MET A 117 3.71 2.96 4.65
N LEU A 118 3.64 3.45 5.88
CA LEU A 118 4.81 3.78 6.71
C LEU A 118 5.63 2.55 7.11
N VAL A 119 4.97 1.46 7.50
CA VAL A 119 5.65 0.18 7.82
C VAL A 119 6.39 -0.32 6.59
N HIS A 120 5.73 -0.40 5.45
CA HIS A 120 6.35 -0.80 4.20
C HIS A 120 7.56 0.07 3.83
N ASN A 121 7.41 1.40 3.92
CA ASN A 121 8.49 2.35 3.63
C ASN A 121 9.66 2.23 4.62
N SER A 122 9.37 1.99 5.91
CA SER A 122 10.41 1.81 6.93
C SER A 122 11.23 0.54 6.69
N ASN A 123 10.58 -0.54 6.25
CA ASN A 123 11.27 -1.79 5.93
C ASN A 123 12.21 -1.60 4.74
N HIS A 124 11.77 -0.94 3.68
CA HIS A 124 12.64 -0.57 2.56
C HIS A 124 13.81 0.32 2.99
N PHE A 125 13.56 1.31 3.85
CA PHE A 125 14.60 2.21 4.35
C PHE A 125 15.70 1.46 5.11
N ARG A 126 15.34 0.45 5.90
CA ARG A 126 16.31 -0.37 6.67
C ARG A 126 17.20 -1.24 5.77
N ILE A 127 16.69 -1.67 4.62
CA ILE A 127 17.39 -2.61 3.73
C ILE A 127 18.23 -1.88 2.67
N GLY A 128 17.71 -0.85 2.04
CA GLY A 128 18.36 -0.24 0.86
C GLY A 128 18.14 1.25 0.71
N GLY A 129 17.47 1.88 1.65
CA GLY A 129 17.10 3.30 1.59
C GLY A 129 15.72 3.54 0.98
N MET A 130 15.25 4.78 1.10
CA MET A 130 13.93 5.19 0.68
C MET A 130 14.03 6.14 -0.54
N GLY A 131 13.35 5.79 -1.62
CA GLY A 131 13.27 6.67 -2.79
C GLY A 131 12.40 7.91 -2.54
N ALA A 132 12.70 9.01 -3.23
CA ALA A 132 11.94 10.27 -3.14
C ALA A 132 10.43 10.07 -3.41
N ARG A 133 10.06 9.07 -4.21
CA ARG A 133 8.66 8.72 -4.48
C ARG A 133 7.90 8.30 -3.23
N MET A 134 8.51 7.57 -2.31
CA MET A 134 7.86 7.16 -1.05
C MET A 134 7.56 8.37 -0.16
N VAL A 135 8.46 9.37 -0.16
CA VAL A 135 8.24 10.64 0.54
C VAL A 135 7.12 11.44 -0.13
N LEU A 136 7.10 11.45 -1.46
CA LEU A 136 6.04 12.12 -2.23
C LEU A 136 4.68 11.46 -2.03
N ASP A 137 4.59 10.12 -2.01
CA ASP A 137 3.36 9.39 -1.69
C ASP A 137 2.84 9.80 -0.30
N SER A 138 3.72 9.89 0.71
CA SER A 138 3.35 10.35 2.05
C SER A 138 2.82 11.78 2.06
N TYR A 139 3.45 12.69 1.29
CA TYR A 139 2.98 14.07 1.16
C TYR A 139 1.60 14.14 0.51
N VAL A 140 1.41 13.45 -0.62
CA VAL A 140 0.14 13.46 -1.36
C VAL A 140 -0.99 12.90 -0.51
N PHE A 141 -0.76 11.78 0.18
CA PHE A 141 -1.73 11.19 1.07
C PHE A 141 -2.13 12.14 2.20
N LEU A 142 -1.15 12.67 2.93
CA LEU A 142 -1.43 13.59 4.05
C LEU A 142 -2.08 14.88 3.56
N LYS A 143 -1.68 15.43 2.42
CA LYS A 143 -2.31 16.63 1.85
C LYS A 143 -3.81 16.44 1.62
N ASN A 144 -4.21 15.25 1.17
CA ASN A 144 -5.62 14.95 0.88
C ASN A 144 -6.42 14.60 2.13
N HIS A 145 -5.83 13.90 3.11
CA HIS A 145 -6.57 13.27 4.21
C HIS A 145 -6.22 13.79 5.61
N GLN A 146 -5.21 14.65 5.79
CA GLN A 146 -4.75 15.07 7.13
C GLN A 146 -5.83 15.66 8.04
N SER A 147 -6.90 16.24 7.48
CA SER A 147 -8.01 16.80 8.27
C SER A 147 -9.03 15.76 8.74
N GLU A 148 -8.98 14.54 8.20
CA GLU A 148 -9.91 13.44 8.44
C GLU A 148 -9.31 12.37 9.35
N LEU A 149 -7.95 12.35 9.48
CA LEU A 149 -7.22 11.34 10.25
C LEU A 149 -7.44 11.46 11.75
N ASP A 150 -7.70 10.33 12.41
CA ASP A 150 -7.66 10.21 13.87
C ASP A 150 -6.19 10.13 14.34
N TYR A 151 -5.65 11.29 14.72
CA TYR A 151 -4.27 11.39 15.21
C TYR A 151 -4.02 10.71 16.56
N ASP A 152 -5.05 10.60 17.41
CA ASP A 152 -4.91 9.90 18.69
C ASP A 152 -4.73 8.41 18.44
N TYR A 153 -5.53 7.82 17.54
CA TYR A 153 -5.35 6.45 17.10
C TYR A 153 -3.98 6.25 16.43
N LEU A 154 -3.60 7.10 15.49
CA LEU A 154 -2.33 7.02 14.79
C LEU A 154 -1.14 7.04 15.76
N ASN A 155 -1.11 8.01 16.69
CA ASN A 155 -0.02 8.14 17.65
C ASN A 155 0.13 6.89 18.52
N VAL A 156 -0.99 6.36 19.04
CA VAL A 156 -0.97 5.14 19.86
C VAL A 156 -0.44 3.95 19.04
N MET A 157 -0.85 3.79 17.78
CA MET A 157 -0.44 2.65 16.97
C MET A 157 1.01 2.77 16.50
N LEU A 158 1.45 3.97 16.09
CA LEU A 158 2.83 4.21 15.66
C LEU A 158 3.85 4.03 16.81
N GLU A 159 3.48 4.40 18.04
CA GLU A 159 4.29 4.13 19.23
C GLU A 159 4.37 2.63 19.53
N LYS A 160 3.24 1.90 19.45
CA LYS A 160 3.21 0.44 19.67
C LYS A 160 4.15 -0.33 18.73
N ILE A 161 4.23 0.08 17.46
CA ILE A 161 5.06 -0.57 16.45
C ILE A 161 6.44 0.10 16.30
N GLY A 162 6.78 1.04 17.17
CA GLY A 162 8.12 1.63 17.28
C GLY A 162 8.53 2.53 16.12
N ILE A 163 7.61 3.03 15.28
CA ILE A 163 7.93 3.87 14.12
C ILE A 163 7.44 5.32 14.21
N ALA A 164 7.00 5.79 15.38
CA ALA A 164 6.52 7.17 15.56
C ALA A 164 7.58 8.23 15.19
N LYS A 165 8.86 8.00 15.57
CA LYS A 165 9.96 8.89 15.18
C LYS A 165 10.23 8.90 13.67
N TYR A 166 10.09 7.73 13.04
CA TYR A 166 10.23 7.59 11.59
C TYR A 166 9.10 8.36 10.87
N GLU A 167 7.86 8.17 11.27
CA GLU A 167 6.71 8.91 10.74
C GLU A 167 6.93 10.42 10.80
N LYS A 168 7.23 10.92 12.00
CA LYS A 168 7.48 12.36 12.20
C LYS A 168 8.52 12.89 11.23
N ARG A 169 9.63 12.17 11.06
CA ARG A 169 10.70 12.56 10.15
C ARG A 169 10.29 12.53 8.67
N VAL A 170 9.58 11.48 8.26
CA VAL A 170 9.06 11.37 6.88
C VAL A 170 8.09 12.51 6.58
N ARG A 171 7.17 12.80 7.48
CA ARG A 171 6.19 13.88 7.37
C ARG A 171 6.87 15.26 7.28
N GLU A 172 7.85 15.54 8.14
CA GLU A 172 8.63 16.78 8.08
C GLU A 172 9.33 16.94 6.71
N ILE A 173 9.99 15.90 6.23
CA ILE A 173 10.67 15.92 4.92
C ILE A 173 9.65 16.09 3.79
N ALA A 174 8.55 15.36 3.82
CA ALA A 174 7.49 15.41 2.81
C ALA A 174 6.95 16.84 2.64
N PHE A 175 6.59 17.51 3.74
CA PHE A 175 6.09 18.87 3.67
C PHE A 175 7.18 19.89 3.34
N ASN A 176 8.40 19.70 3.81
CA ASN A 176 9.51 20.59 3.44
C ASN A 176 9.85 20.54 1.96
N TRP A 177 9.77 19.38 1.34
CA TRP A 177 10.12 19.20 -0.07
C TRP A 177 9.00 19.60 -1.03
N PHE A 178 7.74 19.31 -0.68
CA PHE A 178 6.65 19.37 -1.66
C PHE A 178 5.56 20.40 -1.37
N SER A 179 5.52 21.03 -0.19
CA SER A 179 4.50 22.03 0.13
C SER A 179 4.82 23.45 -0.33
N LYS A 180 6.10 23.74 -0.57
CA LYS A 180 6.54 25.10 -0.98
C LYS A 180 6.50 25.20 -2.51
N PRO A 181 6.00 26.31 -3.08
CA PRO A 181 6.23 26.60 -4.49
C PRO A 181 7.74 26.64 -4.71
N HIS A 182 8.25 25.80 -5.59
CA HIS A 182 9.66 25.88 -5.97
C HIS A 182 9.90 27.25 -6.59
N ALA A 183 10.90 27.98 -6.08
CA ALA A 183 11.45 29.12 -6.80
C ALA A 183 11.81 28.63 -8.21
N GLU A 184 11.52 29.43 -9.23
CA GLU A 184 11.83 29.11 -10.62
C GLU A 184 13.27 28.59 -10.69
N LEU A 185 13.41 27.31 -11.04
CA LEU A 185 14.72 26.74 -11.33
C LEU A 185 15.17 27.41 -12.62
N LYS A 186 16.05 28.42 -12.49
CA LYS A 186 16.78 28.96 -13.64
C LYS A 186 17.86 27.92 -13.96
N PHE A 187 17.66 27.22 -15.05
CA PHE A 187 18.72 26.42 -15.67
C PHE A 187 19.56 27.43 -16.52
N ASP A 188 20.82 27.66 -16.12
CA ASP A 188 21.80 28.37 -16.94
C ASP A 188 22.26 27.45 -18.07
#